data_13563dd96ab2d84aae58cc434eb3683e
#
_entry.id   13563dd96ab2d84aae58cc434eb3683e
#
_cell.length_a   1.000
_cell.length_b   1.000
_cell.length_c   1.000
_cell.angle_alpha   90.00
_cell.angle_beta   90.00
_cell.angle_gamma   90.00
#
_symmetry.space_group_name_H-M   'P 1'
#
loop_
_entity.id
_entity.type
_entity.pdbx_description
1 polymer ?
#
loop_
_entity_poly.entity_id
_entity_poly.type
_entity_poly.pdbx_seq_one_letter_code
_entity_poly.pdbx_strand_id
1 'polypeptide(L)'
;MKIITHFILTYTGLLLMLTMTACTPANSETQQAVTGAADMESDAAKVVAHSVPFLTLRNRTGEDDAASYFGGERSTLQAGYCELSRTPINSLKSVAEKAPFYIPDEIVNLDAVQESSIEDFWQAMQSSAGGQAPTLYMHGFYISFERGCKRALLLKQSLGLEGRFLLFSWPSAGAILDYTQDEADLYWSVAPLRGVLSDMVDRFGTGNVNIVAHSLGTSGVMLALVLLAQAQQDDSPLFNQVVLIAPDIDVGIFEQYLPMIRPLARNMTVYVSDNDSPLALSEQVHGHPRLGQAGEHLEGLNGVEIIDLSDIPIRVPSGHVYHLYQSIVTEDLVQLINENQPAARRTSLKQVGENQWRLQQAEAE
;
A
#
# COMPACT_ATOMS: atom_id res chain seq x y z
N MET A 1 -7.86 38.05 -28.41
CA MET A 1 -9.24 38.29 -28.90
C MET A 1 -9.51 37.31 -30.03
N LYS A 2 -10.51 36.44 -29.87
CA LYS A 2 -10.98 35.34 -30.76
C LYS A 2 -10.07 34.10 -30.71
N ILE A 3 -10.48 32.83 -30.43
CA ILE A 3 -11.79 32.17 -30.55
C ILE A 3 -11.78 31.01 -29.58
N ILE A 4 -12.72 30.97 -28.61
CA ILE A 4 -13.17 29.77 -27.90
C ILE A 4 -14.57 29.51 -28.43
N THR A 5 -14.79 28.46 -29.19
CA THR A 5 -16.15 27.99 -29.48
C THR A 5 -16.20 26.48 -29.69
N HIS A 6 -17.03 25.86 -28.88
CA HIS A 6 -17.82 24.63 -29.07
C HIS A 6 -17.12 23.26 -29.07
N PHE A 7 -17.40 22.52 -28.01
CA PHE A 7 -17.91 21.15 -28.15
C PHE A 7 -18.83 20.84 -26.93
N ILE A 8 -20.11 21.12 -27.10
CA ILE A 8 -21.18 20.55 -26.27
C ILE A 8 -21.73 19.35 -27.06
N LEU A 9 -21.49 18.14 -26.60
CA LEU A 9 -22.15 16.95 -27.11
C LEU A 9 -23.25 16.53 -26.15
N THR A 10 -24.48 16.72 -26.62
CA THR A 10 -25.74 16.28 -26.02
C THR A 10 -25.84 14.75 -25.98
N TYR A 11 -25.99 14.17 -24.77
CA TYR A 11 -26.52 12.82 -24.61
C TYR A 11 -27.98 12.90 -24.20
N THR A 12 -28.89 12.63 -25.16
CA THR A 12 -30.30 12.41 -24.95
C THR A 12 -30.54 10.97 -24.48
N GLY A 13 -31.21 10.85 -23.35
CA GLY A 13 -31.56 9.60 -22.74
C GLY A 13 -32.60 8.80 -23.51
N LEU A 14 -32.48 7.48 -23.47
CA LEU A 14 -33.50 6.53 -23.86
C LEU A 14 -34.07 5.88 -22.60
N LEU A 15 -35.25 6.33 -22.21
CA LEU A 15 -36.02 5.79 -21.09
C LEU A 15 -36.85 4.60 -21.63
N LEU A 16 -36.53 3.39 -21.26
CA LEU A 16 -37.29 2.19 -21.58
C LEU A 16 -38.22 1.87 -20.41
N MET A 17 -39.52 2.17 -20.59
CA MET A 17 -40.61 1.73 -19.68
C MET A 17 -40.86 0.24 -19.92
N LEU A 18 -40.65 -0.63 -18.92
CA LEU A 18 -41.22 -1.96 -18.87
C LEU A 18 -42.51 -1.93 -18.06
N THR A 19 -43.64 -2.18 -18.74
CA THR A 19 -44.97 -2.37 -18.17
C THR A 19 -45.08 -3.75 -17.53
N MET A 20 -45.38 -3.80 -16.25
CA MET A 20 -45.79 -5.00 -15.54
C MET A 20 -47.21 -5.39 -15.88
N THR A 21 -47.39 -6.58 -16.40
CA THR A 21 -48.69 -7.25 -16.44
C THR A 21 -48.82 -8.24 -15.31
N ALA A 22 -49.74 -8.01 -14.42
CA ALA A 22 -50.12 -8.90 -13.35
C ALA A 22 -51.05 -10.01 -13.90
N CYS A 23 -50.79 -11.26 -13.55
CA CYS A 23 -51.78 -12.33 -13.55
C CYS A 23 -51.67 -13.12 -12.24
N THR A 24 -52.78 -13.14 -11.50
CA THR A 24 -53.05 -13.96 -10.32
C THR A 24 -54.04 -15.11 -10.70
N PRO A 25 -54.46 -16.02 -9.81
CA PRO A 25 -53.85 -17.35 -9.62
C PRO A 25 -54.89 -18.46 -9.83
N ALA A 26 -54.45 -19.72 -9.87
CA ALA A 26 -55.34 -20.85 -9.62
C ALA A 26 -54.65 -22.02 -8.93
N ASN A 27 -55.13 -22.27 -7.75
CA ASN A 27 -55.38 -23.46 -6.95
C ASN A 27 -54.70 -24.81 -7.21
N SER A 28 -54.14 -25.30 -6.14
CA SER A 28 -54.48 -26.51 -5.32
C SER A 28 -53.78 -27.85 -5.59
N GLU A 29 -53.32 -28.39 -4.43
CA GLU A 29 -53.12 -29.80 -4.10
C GLU A 29 -51.82 -30.46 -4.60
N THR A 30 -50.87 -30.81 -3.75
CA THR A 30 -50.88 -31.99 -2.90
C THR A 30 -49.67 -32.01 -1.96
N GLN A 31 -49.91 -32.18 -0.66
CA GLN A 31 -48.91 -32.50 0.35
C GLN A 31 -48.29 -33.87 0.05
N GLN A 32 -46.97 -33.90 -0.05
CA GLN A 32 -46.18 -35.07 0.39
C GLN A 32 -45.00 -34.57 1.22
N ALA A 33 -45.08 -34.90 2.48
CA ALA A 33 -44.00 -34.73 3.45
C ALA A 33 -42.84 -35.66 3.04
N VAL A 34 -41.70 -35.06 2.72
CA VAL A 34 -40.41 -35.74 2.74
C VAL A 34 -39.63 -35.12 3.88
N THR A 35 -39.64 -35.87 4.99
CA THR A 35 -38.70 -35.68 6.11
C THR A 35 -37.31 -36.02 5.62
N GLY A 36 -36.52 -35.01 5.39
CA GLY A 36 -35.10 -35.08 5.13
C GLY A 36 -34.50 -33.76 5.64
N ALA A 37 -34.47 -33.58 6.96
CA ALA A 37 -33.61 -32.61 7.57
C ALA A 37 -32.17 -33.09 7.38
N ALA A 38 -31.60 -32.78 6.21
CA ALA A 38 -30.15 -32.73 6.08
C ALA A 38 -29.69 -31.45 6.77
N ASP A 39 -28.89 -31.60 7.77
CA ASP A 39 -28.16 -30.55 8.46
C ASP A 39 -27.41 -29.72 7.40
N MET A 40 -28.02 -28.63 6.98
CA MET A 40 -27.30 -27.50 6.43
C MET A 40 -26.70 -26.77 7.64
N GLU A 41 -25.61 -27.30 8.19
CA GLU A 41 -24.67 -26.49 8.94
C GLU A 41 -24.32 -25.33 8.03
N SER A 42 -24.87 -24.16 8.32
CA SER A 42 -24.46 -22.92 7.71
C SER A 42 -22.99 -22.73 8.09
N ASP A 43 -22.11 -23.00 7.15
CA ASP A 43 -20.71 -22.58 7.21
C ASP A 43 -20.72 -21.05 7.20
N ALA A 44 -21.12 -20.47 8.34
CA ALA A 44 -21.04 -19.05 8.58
C ALA A 44 -19.55 -18.74 8.57
N ALA A 45 -19.09 -18.19 7.46
CA ALA A 45 -17.71 -17.81 7.24
C ALA A 45 -17.20 -17.06 8.49
N LYS A 46 -16.26 -17.67 9.19
CA LYS A 46 -15.76 -17.15 10.46
C LYS A 46 -15.08 -15.83 10.20
N VAL A 47 -15.69 -14.74 10.64
CA VAL A 47 -15.09 -13.41 10.60
C VAL A 47 -13.85 -13.44 11.51
N VAL A 48 -12.69 -13.14 10.95
CA VAL A 48 -11.42 -13.06 11.68
C VAL A 48 -11.12 -11.60 11.99
N ALA A 49 -10.96 -11.28 13.27
CA ALA A 49 -10.59 -9.95 13.72
C ALA A 49 -9.07 -9.74 13.65
N HIS A 50 -8.68 -8.57 13.19
CA HIS A 50 -7.28 -8.16 13.05
C HIS A 50 -7.09 -6.75 13.58
N SER A 51 -5.88 -6.45 14.07
CA SER A 51 -5.49 -5.12 14.51
C SER A 51 -4.25 -4.64 13.77
N VAL A 52 -4.26 -3.38 13.34
CA VAL A 52 -3.13 -2.72 12.67
C VAL A 52 -2.75 -1.47 13.46
N PRO A 53 -1.56 -1.44 14.09
CA PRO A 53 -1.05 -0.24 14.74
C PRO A 53 -0.85 0.89 13.73
N PHE A 54 -1.20 2.11 14.10
CA PHE A 54 -0.97 3.28 13.27
C PHE A 54 -0.42 4.49 14.05
N LEU A 55 0.35 5.30 13.36
CA LEU A 55 0.61 6.70 13.66
C LEU A 55 0.00 7.55 12.54
N THR A 56 -0.68 8.64 12.90
CA THR A 56 -1.33 9.49 11.90
C THR A 56 -1.18 10.97 12.21
N LEU A 57 -1.13 11.77 11.13
CA LEU A 57 -1.13 13.23 11.15
C LEU A 57 -2.48 13.80 10.68
N ARG A 58 -3.51 12.96 10.58
CA ARG A 58 -4.85 13.34 10.12
C ARG A 58 -5.68 13.95 11.24
N ASN A 59 -6.58 14.84 10.88
CA ASN A 59 -7.56 15.39 11.81
C ASN A 59 -8.62 14.36 12.20
N ARG A 60 -9.12 14.49 13.44
CA ARG A 60 -10.37 13.86 13.87
C ARG A 60 -11.52 14.63 13.21
N THR A 61 -12.46 13.90 12.62
CA THR A 61 -13.65 14.52 12.00
C THR A 61 -14.74 14.84 13.02
N GLY A 62 -14.75 14.12 14.14
CA GLY A 62 -15.84 14.15 15.12
C GLY A 62 -16.94 13.13 14.86
N GLU A 63 -16.82 12.35 13.76
CA GLU A 63 -17.72 11.24 13.46
C GLU A 63 -17.33 9.99 14.25
N ASP A 64 -18.33 9.21 14.67
CA ASP A 64 -18.11 7.94 15.40
C ASP A 64 -17.91 6.75 14.43
N ASP A 65 -18.28 6.92 13.16
CA ASP A 65 -18.09 5.89 12.14
C ASP A 65 -16.59 5.67 11.84
N ALA A 66 -16.14 4.42 11.90
CA ALA A 66 -14.73 4.08 11.74
C ALA A 66 -14.15 4.50 10.38
N ALA A 67 -14.93 4.43 9.31
CA ALA A 67 -14.48 4.79 7.96
C ALA A 67 -14.23 6.29 7.79
N SER A 68 -14.96 7.12 8.55
CA SER A 68 -14.86 8.58 8.55
C SER A 68 -14.18 9.16 9.79
N TYR A 69 -13.67 8.34 10.69
CA TYR A 69 -13.09 8.75 11.97
C TYR A 69 -11.92 9.74 11.85
N PHE A 70 -11.02 9.52 10.90
CA PHE A 70 -9.97 10.47 10.52
C PHE A 70 -10.20 11.00 9.10
N GLY A 71 -10.07 12.31 8.96
CA GLY A 71 -10.20 13.04 7.70
C GLY A 71 -8.89 13.14 6.90
N GLY A 72 -8.88 14.08 5.95
CA GLY A 72 -7.73 14.39 5.09
C GLY A 72 -6.96 15.66 5.50
N GLU A 73 -7.38 16.35 6.58
CA GLU A 73 -6.75 17.59 7.00
C GLU A 73 -5.57 17.32 7.95
N ARG A 74 -4.64 18.28 8.02
CA ARG A 74 -3.45 18.24 8.88
C ARG A 74 -3.81 18.34 10.36
N SER A 75 -3.15 17.52 11.19
CA SER A 75 -3.27 17.57 12.65
C SER A 75 -1.95 17.19 13.32
N THR A 76 -1.93 17.18 14.66
CA THR A 76 -0.81 16.68 15.44
C THR A 76 -0.72 15.15 15.34
N LEU A 77 0.47 14.60 15.63
CA LEU A 77 0.70 13.17 15.63
C LEU A 77 -0.20 12.47 16.66
N GLN A 78 -0.92 11.46 16.22
CA GLN A 78 -1.81 10.61 17.00
C GLN A 78 -1.47 9.13 16.76
N ALA A 79 -1.75 8.29 17.74
CA ALA A 79 -1.45 6.87 17.72
C ALA A 79 -2.70 6.04 18.03
N GLY A 80 -2.73 4.80 17.58
CA GLY A 80 -3.80 3.88 17.88
C GLY A 80 -3.74 2.60 17.05
N TYR A 81 -4.90 1.95 16.98
CA TYR A 81 -5.09 0.67 16.29
C TYR A 81 -6.34 0.72 15.42
N CYS A 82 -6.19 0.32 14.15
CA CYS A 82 -7.31 0.00 13.27
C CYS A 82 -7.78 -1.41 13.62
N GLU A 83 -9.02 -1.57 14.05
CA GLU A 83 -9.64 -2.88 14.24
C GLU A 83 -10.38 -3.27 12.97
N LEU A 84 -9.98 -4.38 12.36
CA LEU A 84 -10.46 -4.79 11.04
C LEU A 84 -10.99 -6.22 11.08
N SER A 85 -11.96 -6.49 10.22
CA SER A 85 -12.44 -7.86 9.96
C SER A 85 -12.28 -8.24 8.50
N ARG A 86 -12.12 -9.55 8.25
CA ARG A 86 -12.11 -10.13 6.91
C ARG A 86 -13.27 -11.09 6.76
N THR A 87 -14.03 -10.92 5.70
CA THR A 87 -15.18 -11.75 5.37
C THR A 87 -14.94 -12.43 4.02
N PRO A 88 -14.84 -13.77 3.97
CA PRO A 88 -14.67 -14.50 2.72
C PRO A 88 -15.84 -14.31 1.77
N ILE A 89 -15.58 -14.13 0.47
CA ILE A 89 -16.58 -14.05 -0.59
C ILE A 89 -16.57 -15.35 -1.39
N ASN A 90 -17.14 -16.39 -0.84
CA ASN A 90 -17.12 -17.74 -1.46
C ASN A 90 -17.76 -17.78 -2.85
N SER A 91 -18.74 -16.91 -3.14
CA SER A 91 -19.43 -16.84 -4.43
C SER A 91 -18.59 -16.30 -5.59
N LEU A 92 -17.51 -15.58 -5.31
CA LEU A 92 -16.65 -14.99 -6.35
C LEU A 92 -15.39 -15.80 -6.64
N LYS A 93 -15.06 -16.80 -5.83
CA LYS A 93 -13.80 -17.55 -5.93
C LYS A 93 -13.55 -18.15 -7.32
N SER A 94 -14.54 -18.80 -7.90
CA SER A 94 -14.43 -19.41 -9.25
C SER A 94 -14.34 -18.39 -10.39
N VAL A 95 -14.82 -17.16 -10.15
CA VAL A 95 -14.72 -16.03 -11.09
C VAL A 95 -13.35 -15.37 -10.97
N ALA A 96 -12.87 -15.21 -9.74
CA ALA A 96 -11.58 -14.58 -9.43
C ALA A 96 -10.40 -15.36 -10.04
N GLU A 97 -10.45 -16.71 -10.01
CA GLU A 97 -9.42 -17.58 -10.59
C GLU A 97 -9.26 -17.43 -12.12
N LYS A 98 -10.31 -17.01 -12.81
CA LYS A 98 -10.35 -16.87 -14.27
C LYS A 98 -10.27 -15.42 -14.76
N ALA A 99 -10.32 -14.46 -13.85
CA ALA A 99 -10.30 -13.05 -14.20
C ALA A 99 -8.88 -12.60 -14.63
N PRO A 100 -8.77 -11.75 -15.66
CA PRO A 100 -7.48 -11.18 -16.05
C PRO A 100 -7.00 -10.09 -15.07
N PHE A 101 -7.81 -9.75 -14.09
CA PHE A 101 -7.51 -8.77 -13.05
C PHE A 101 -7.86 -9.35 -11.67
N TYR A 102 -7.28 -8.76 -10.62
CA TYR A 102 -7.54 -9.19 -9.26
C TYR A 102 -9.00 -8.91 -8.86
N ILE A 103 -9.69 -9.98 -8.44
CA ILE A 103 -10.97 -9.91 -7.74
C ILE A 103 -10.71 -10.41 -6.32
N PRO A 104 -10.99 -9.62 -5.28
CA PRO A 104 -10.78 -10.07 -3.91
C PRO A 104 -11.73 -11.24 -3.59
N ASP A 105 -11.21 -12.27 -2.97
CA ASP A 105 -11.97 -13.39 -2.41
C ASP A 105 -12.49 -13.09 -1.00
N GLU A 106 -12.07 -11.96 -0.42
CA GLU A 106 -12.47 -11.47 0.90
C GLU A 106 -12.73 -9.96 0.88
N ILE A 107 -13.65 -9.52 1.73
CA ILE A 107 -13.89 -8.10 2.02
C ILE A 107 -13.20 -7.76 3.34
N VAL A 108 -12.37 -6.72 3.32
CA VAL A 108 -11.77 -6.14 4.53
C VAL A 108 -12.61 -4.94 4.96
N ASN A 109 -13.10 -4.96 6.20
CA ASN A 109 -13.84 -3.86 6.80
C ASN A 109 -13.01 -3.23 7.93
N LEU A 110 -13.07 -1.90 8.07
CA LEU A 110 -12.60 -1.19 9.25
C LEU A 110 -13.78 -1.10 10.21
N ASP A 111 -13.71 -1.84 11.30
CA ASP A 111 -14.84 -1.99 12.25
C ASP A 111 -14.78 -0.95 13.36
N ALA A 112 -13.57 -0.59 13.82
CA ALA A 112 -13.35 0.41 14.85
C ALA A 112 -11.96 1.04 14.76
N VAL A 113 -11.81 2.19 15.38
CA VAL A 113 -10.53 2.87 15.63
C VAL A 113 -10.35 3.01 17.13
N GLN A 114 -9.25 2.49 17.66
CA GLN A 114 -8.89 2.64 19.07
C GLN A 114 -7.70 3.58 19.18
N GLU A 115 -7.84 4.72 19.85
CA GLU A 115 -6.73 5.61 20.12
C GLU A 115 -5.92 5.16 21.32
N SER A 116 -4.64 5.50 21.29
CA SER A 116 -3.68 5.24 22.37
C SER A 116 -2.84 6.50 22.62
N SER A 117 -2.32 6.62 23.83
CA SER A 117 -1.23 7.58 24.03
C SER A 117 0.00 7.16 23.24
N ILE A 118 0.82 8.11 22.82
CA ILE A 118 2.06 7.84 22.06
C ILE A 118 2.99 6.92 22.88
N GLU A 119 3.08 7.11 24.18
CA GLU A 119 3.96 6.30 25.04
C GLU A 119 3.45 4.86 25.20
N ASP A 120 2.15 4.67 25.49
CA ASP A 120 1.57 3.33 25.59
C ASP A 120 1.66 2.58 24.25
N PHE A 121 1.46 3.30 23.13
CA PHE A 121 1.63 2.77 21.79
C PHE A 121 3.04 2.21 21.56
N TRP A 122 4.08 2.99 21.87
CA TRP A 122 5.46 2.55 21.71
C TRP A 122 5.82 1.39 22.63
N GLN A 123 5.33 1.38 23.88
CA GLN A 123 5.53 0.27 24.80
C GLN A 123 4.92 -1.02 24.24
N ALA A 124 3.69 -0.95 23.71
CA ALA A 124 3.03 -2.10 23.11
C ALA A 124 3.80 -2.60 21.89
N MET A 125 4.27 -1.69 20.99
CA MET A 125 5.07 -2.03 19.83
C MET A 125 6.39 -2.71 20.21
N GLN A 126 7.12 -2.21 21.19
CA GLN A 126 8.36 -2.82 21.67
C GLN A 126 8.13 -4.22 22.24
N SER A 127 7.05 -4.40 23.02
CA SER A 127 6.69 -5.70 23.59
C SER A 127 6.31 -6.72 22.51
N SER A 128 5.54 -6.30 21.51
CA SER A 128 5.05 -7.19 20.45
C SER A 128 6.10 -7.57 19.42
N ALA A 129 7.07 -6.69 19.14
CA ALA A 129 8.12 -6.95 18.16
C ALA A 129 9.10 -8.08 18.57
N GLY A 130 9.20 -8.40 19.86
CA GLY A 130 10.00 -9.52 20.35
C GLY A 130 11.50 -9.45 19.96
N GLY A 131 12.04 -8.25 19.81
CA GLY A 131 13.43 -8.01 19.38
C GLY A 131 13.67 -8.10 17.86
N GLN A 132 12.63 -8.40 17.07
CA GLN A 132 12.72 -8.38 15.61
C GLN A 132 12.55 -6.95 15.06
N ALA A 133 13.09 -6.70 13.87
CA ALA A 133 12.99 -5.41 13.20
C ALA A 133 11.53 -5.06 12.87
N PRO A 134 10.97 -3.97 13.43
CA PRO A 134 9.66 -3.50 13.02
C PRO A 134 9.71 -2.87 11.63
N THR A 135 8.58 -2.91 10.93
CA THR A 135 8.42 -2.34 9.60
C THR A 135 7.41 -1.21 9.63
N LEU A 136 7.85 0.00 9.28
CA LEU A 136 6.96 1.12 9.01
C LEU A 136 6.50 1.04 7.56
N TYR A 137 5.18 1.11 7.35
CA TYR A 137 4.57 1.25 6.03
C TYR A 137 4.00 2.65 5.83
N MET A 138 4.38 3.30 4.73
CA MET A 138 3.86 4.61 4.33
C MET A 138 3.11 4.49 3.00
N HIS A 139 1.83 4.83 3.01
CA HIS A 139 0.97 4.76 1.83
C HIS A 139 1.22 5.90 0.83
N GLY A 140 0.72 5.72 -0.40
CA GLY A 140 0.81 6.73 -1.46
C GLY A 140 -0.34 7.74 -1.46
N PHE A 141 -0.49 8.41 -2.60
CA PHE A 141 -1.55 9.34 -2.96
C PHE A 141 -2.93 8.68 -3.00
N TYR A 142 -3.99 9.48 -2.85
CA TYR A 142 -5.39 9.05 -3.00
C TYR A 142 -5.83 8.00 -1.97
N ILE A 143 -5.30 8.04 -0.76
CA ILE A 143 -5.58 7.07 0.29
C ILE A 143 -6.25 7.74 1.47
N SER A 144 -7.54 7.46 1.71
CA SER A 144 -8.21 7.79 2.97
C SER A 144 -7.64 6.98 4.13
N PHE A 145 -7.92 7.39 5.37
CA PHE A 145 -7.48 6.65 6.55
C PHE A 145 -7.94 5.19 6.52
N GLU A 146 -9.23 4.96 6.24
CA GLU A 146 -9.81 3.63 6.11
C GLU A 146 -9.05 2.76 5.08
N ARG A 147 -8.80 3.30 3.87
CA ARG A 147 -8.03 2.59 2.84
C ARG A 147 -6.61 2.31 3.29
N GLY A 148 -5.98 3.23 4.03
CA GLY A 148 -4.66 3.04 4.62
C GLY A 148 -4.64 1.85 5.55
N CYS A 149 -5.59 1.75 6.49
CA CYS A 149 -5.73 0.62 7.40
C CYS A 149 -5.93 -0.71 6.66
N LYS A 150 -6.83 -0.74 5.66
CA LYS A 150 -7.09 -1.95 4.86
C LYS A 150 -5.86 -2.42 4.09
N ARG A 151 -5.14 -1.51 3.41
CA ARG A 151 -3.90 -1.83 2.70
C ARG A 151 -2.79 -2.28 3.64
N ALA A 152 -2.69 -1.63 4.79
CA ALA A 152 -1.74 -1.98 5.83
C ALA A 152 -1.99 -3.39 6.37
N LEU A 153 -3.25 -3.78 6.58
CA LEU A 153 -3.61 -5.15 6.97
C LEU A 153 -3.17 -6.16 5.91
N LEU A 154 -3.50 -5.91 4.64
CA LEU A 154 -3.14 -6.81 3.55
C LEU A 154 -1.62 -7.01 3.47
N LEU A 155 -0.85 -5.93 3.51
CA LEU A 155 0.61 -6.00 3.46
C LEU A 155 1.18 -6.68 4.71
N LYS A 156 0.72 -6.32 5.90
CA LYS A 156 1.12 -6.94 7.17
C LYS A 156 0.97 -8.46 7.14
N GLN A 157 -0.18 -8.95 6.66
CA GLN A 157 -0.48 -10.37 6.61
C GLN A 157 0.32 -11.09 5.54
N SER A 158 0.39 -10.52 4.33
CA SER A 158 1.13 -11.13 3.24
C SER A 158 2.63 -11.24 3.52
N LEU A 159 3.18 -10.35 4.33
CA LEU A 159 4.57 -10.39 4.76
C LEU A 159 4.78 -11.13 6.10
N GLY A 160 3.73 -11.59 6.77
CA GLY A 160 3.86 -12.26 8.07
C GLY A 160 4.48 -11.38 9.16
N LEU A 161 4.13 -10.08 9.21
CA LEU A 161 4.72 -9.10 10.12
C LEU A 161 3.89 -8.89 11.39
N GLU A 162 3.32 -9.96 11.95
CA GLU A 162 2.55 -9.86 13.20
C GLU A 162 3.41 -9.32 14.34
N GLY A 163 2.83 -8.35 15.09
CA GLY A 163 3.51 -7.71 16.23
C GLY A 163 4.63 -6.72 15.88
N ARG A 164 5.01 -6.59 14.61
CA ARG A 164 6.14 -5.76 14.17
C ARG A 164 5.85 -4.93 12.91
N PHE A 165 4.62 -4.50 12.74
CA PHE A 165 4.19 -3.66 11.63
C PHE A 165 3.51 -2.39 12.13
N LEU A 166 3.73 -1.27 11.45
CA LEU A 166 3.22 0.05 11.79
C LEU A 166 2.81 0.79 10.52
N LEU A 167 1.56 1.26 10.45
CA LEU A 167 1.10 2.19 9.43
C LEU A 167 1.45 3.63 9.82
N PHE A 168 2.17 4.36 8.97
CA PHE A 168 2.23 5.82 9.05
C PHE A 168 1.24 6.41 8.04
N SER A 169 0.15 7.00 8.55
CA SER A 169 -0.93 7.56 7.71
C SER A 169 -0.85 9.10 7.69
N TRP A 170 -0.32 9.63 6.59
CA TRP A 170 -0.26 11.07 6.36
C TRP A 170 -1.60 11.59 5.78
N PRO A 171 -1.92 12.92 5.88
CA PRO A 171 -3.22 13.49 5.51
C PRO A 171 -3.38 13.61 3.98
N SER A 172 -3.58 12.47 3.28
CA SER A 172 -4.01 12.44 1.89
C SER A 172 -5.53 12.59 1.82
N ALA A 173 -6.03 13.49 0.98
CA ALA A 173 -7.45 13.82 0.89
C ALA A 173 -8.32 12.66 0.37
N GLY A 174 -7.72 11.69 -0.33
CA GLY A 174 -8.44 10.53 -0.87
C GLY A 174 -9.29 10.85 -2.10
N ALA A 175 -9.02 11.95 -2.81
CA ALA A 175 -9.67 12.32 -4.06
C ALA A 175 -8.61 12.57 -5.17
N ILE A 176 -8.94 12.15 -6.41
CA ILE A 176 -7.98 12.21 -7.53
C ILE A 176 -7.61 13.66 -7.90
N LEU A 177 -8.53 14.60 -7.72
CA LEU A 177 -8.33 16.00 -8.10
C LEU A 177 -7.44 16.77 -7.10
N ASP A 178 -7.15 16.18 -5.94
CA ASP A 178 -6.41 16.82 -4.86
C ASP A 178 -4.91 16.48 -4.88
N TYR A 179 -4.36 16.05 -6.02
CA TYR A 179 -2.94 15.65 -6.12
C TYR A 179 -1.98 16.71 -5.61
N THR A 180 -2.17 17.97 -6.01
CA THR A 180 -1.31 19.09 -5.58
C THR A 180 -1.47 19.42 -4.10
N GLN A 181 -2.66 19.23 -3.55
CA GLN A 181 -2.90 19.37 -2.11
C GLN A 181 -2.21 18.23 -1.36
N ASP A 182 -2.39 17.00 -1.79
CA ASP A 182 -1.75 15.82 -1.21
C ASP A 182 -0.22 15.95 -1.22
N GLU A 183 0.35 16.48 -2.31
CA GLU A 183 1.80 16.73 -2.38
C GLU A 183 2.25 17.76 -1.31
N ALA A 184 1.50 18.85 -1.13
CA ALA A 184 1.78 19.84 -0.09
C ALA A 184 1.61 19.26 1.32
N ASP A 185 0.63 18.38 1.54
CA ASP A 185 0.38 17.70 2.81
C ASP A 185 1.45 16.64 3.10
N LEU A 186 1.97 15.98 2.06
CA LEU A 186 3.12 15.09 2.18
C LEU A 186 4.36 15.86 2.65
N TYR A 187 4.70 16.98 1.98
CA TYR A 187 5.86 17.78 2.38
C TYR A 187 5.74 18.33 3.81
N TRP A 188 4.55 18.73 4.22
CA TRP A 188 4.29 19.12 5.59
C TRP A 188 4.50 17.95 6.57
N SER A 189 4.22 16.73 6.17
CA SER A 189 4.36 15.51 6.99
C SER A 189 5.81 15.04 7.14
N VAL A 190 6.76 15.55 6.36
CA VAL A 190 8.16 15.08 6.34
C VAL A 190 8.86 15.28 7.71
N ALA A 191 8.71 16.44 8.34
CA ALA A 191 9.36 16.69 9.63
C ALA A 191 8.81 15.81 10.77
N PRO A 192 7.47 15.62 10.92
CA PRO A 192 6.93 14.63 11.83
C PRO A 192 7.36 13.19 11.51
N LEU A 193 7.38 12.78 10.23
CA LEU A 193 7.86 11.45 9.81
C LEU A 193 9.32 11.23 10.22
N ARG A 194 10.19 12.22 10.00
CA ARG A 194 11.59 12.18 10.47
C ARG A 194 11.66 11.93 11.97
N GLY A 195 10.79 12.58 12.77
CA GLY A 195 10.70 12.35 14.21
C GLY A 195 10.32 10.91 14.55
N VAL A 196 9.28 10.37 13.90
CA VAL A 196 8.85 8.98 14.07
C VAL A 196 9.95 7.99 13.70
N LEU A 197 10.67 8.21 12.60
CA LEU A 197 11.79 7.34 12.19
C LEU A 197 12.94 7.37 13.19
N SER A 198 13.25 8.55 13.75
CA SER A 198 14.24 8.69 14.82
C SER A 198 13.82 7.92 16.08
N ASP A 199 12.56 8.10 16.53
CA ASP A 199 11.99 7.38 17.68
C ASP A 199 12.05 5.85 17.48
N MET A 200 11.81 5.37 16.27
CA MET A 200 11.93 3.94 15.96
C MET A 200 13.38 3.46 16.10
N VAL A 201 14.34 4.19 15.56
CA VAL A 201 15.76 3.83 15.68
C VAL A 201 16.20 3.83 17.15
N ASP A 202 15.80 4.84 17.93
CA ASP A 202 16.13 4.93 19.34
C ASP A 202 15.53 3.79 20.17
N ARG A 203 14.31 3.36 19.84
CA ARG A 203 13.57 2.32 20.58
C ARG A 203 13.91 0.90 20.18
N PHE A 204 14.18 0.66 18.90
CA PHE A 204 14.41 -0.69 18.35
C PHE A 204 15.86 -0.97 17.98
N GLY A 205 16.71 0.04 18.01
CA GLY A 205 18.14 -0.06 17.73
C GLY A 205 18.52 0.29 16.29
N THR A 206 19.70 0.85 16.15
CA THR A 206 20.34 1.22 14.88
C THR A 206 20.48 0.01 13.97
N GLY A 207 20.06 0.12 12.71
CA GLY A 207 20.09 -0.97 11.73
C GLY A 207 19.09 -2.09 12.02
N ASN A 208 18.08 -1.83 12.84
CA ASN A 208 17.02 -2.81 13.19
C ASN A 208 15.60 -2.24 12.96
N VAL A 209 15.41 -1.43 11.93
CA VAL A 209 14.12 -0.88 11.50
C VAL A 209 14.01 -1.03 9.99
N ASN A 210 12.86 -1.49 9.50
CA ASN A 210 12.54 -1.54 8.09
C ASN A 210 11.56 -0.42 7.71
N ILE A 211 11.70 0.10 6.50
CA ILE A 211 10.78 1.08 5.90
C ILE A 211 10.28 0.50 4.59
N VAL A 212 8.96 0.51 4.40
CA VAL A 212 8.29 0.20 3.12
C VAL A 212 7.42 1.38 2.77
N ALA A 213 7.69 2.01 1.64
CA ALA A 213 6.90 3.14 1.16
C ALA A 213 6.37 2.86 -0.25
N HIS A 214 5.19 3.40 -0.55
CA HIS A 214 4.52 3.21 -1.83
C HIS A 214 4.20 4.54 -2.51
N SER A 215 4.46 4.61 -3.82
CA SER A 215 4.05 5.73 -4.68
C SER A 215 4.54 7.09 -4.15
N LEU A 216 3.67 8.11 -4.07
CA LEU A 216 4.00 9.44 -3.55
C LEU A 216 4.56 9.39 -2.11
N GLY A 217 4.17 8.40 -1.28
CA GLY A 217 4.74 8.23 0.07
C GLY A 217 6.26 8.01 0.07
N THR A 218 6.82 7.50 -1.01
CA THR A 218 8.29 7.32 -1.16
C THR A 218 9.03 8.65 -1.19
N SER A 219 8.43 9.70 -1.77
CA SER A 219 8.96 11.06 -1.76
C SER A 219 9.08 11.60 -0.33
N GLY A 220 8.05 11.36 0.50
CA GLY A 220 8.08 11.73 1.92
C GLY A 220 9.17 11.00 2.69
N VAL A 221 9.33 9.69 2.46
CA VAL A 221 10.41 8.89 3.07
C VAL A 221 11.77 9.39 2.60
N MET A 222 11.99 9.61 1.30
CA MET A 222 13.25 10.14 0.78
C MET A 222 13.64 11.45 1.48
N LEU A 223 12.71 12.39 1.57
CA LEU A 223 12.97 13.68 2.22
C LEU A 223 13.22 13.55 3.73
N ALA A 224 12.52 12.65 4.42
CA ALA A 224 12.78 12.36 5.83
C ALA A 224 14.17 11.75 6.03
N LEU A 225 14.62 10.86 5.13
CA LEU A 225 15.98 10.31 5.12
C LEU A 225 17.03 11.41 4.88
N VAL A 226 16.78 12.37 3.99
CA VAL A 226 17.67 13.54 3.80
C VAL A 226 17.82 14.33 5.09
N LEU A 227 16.73 14.60 5.82
CA LEU A 227 16.79 15.30 7.10
C LEU A 227 17.52 14.49 8.19
N LEU A 228 17.41 13.15 8.18
CA LEU A 228 18.15 12.29 9.09
C LEU A 228 19.64 12.28 8.76
N ALA A 229 20.00 12.16 7.47
CA ALA A 229 21.38 12.19 7.03
C ALA A 229 22.12 13.50 7.41
N GLN A 230 21.41 14.64 7.30
CA GLN A 230 21.96 15.93 7.71
C GLN A 230 22.21 16.04 9.21
N ALA A 231 21.46 15.29 10.02
CA ALA A 231 21.60 15.28 11.48
C ALA A 231 22.57 14.21 12.00
N GLN A 232 22.87 13.20 11.19
CA GLN A 232 23.74 12.09 11.57
C GLN A 232 25.21 12.53 11.56
N GLN A 233 26.00 12.02 12.53
CA GLN A 233 27.41 12.37 12.69
C GLN A 233 28.38 11.26 12.25
N ASP A 234 27.86 10.07 12.02
CA ASP A 234 28.63 8.88 11.58
C ASP A 234 27.94 8.19 10.39
N ASP A 235 28.67 7.28 9.74
CA ASP A 235 28.17 6.55 8.56
C ASP A 235 27.48 5.22 8.92
N SER A 236 27.07 5.01 10.18
CA SER A 236 26.39 3.78 10.59
C SER A 236 24.97 3.72 10.03
N PRO A 237 24.55 2.61 9.41
CA PRO A 237 23.21 2.52 8.86
C PRO A 237 22.15 2.54 9.97
N LEU A 238 21.22 3.49 9.93
CA LEU A 238 20.10 3.62 10.86
C LEU A 238 19.03 2.53 10.62
N PHE A 239 18.84 2.15 9.34
CA PHE A 239 17.80 1.24 8.90
C PHE A 239 18.38 -0.07 8.38
N ASN A 240 17.62 -1.15 8.53
CA ASN A 240 17.93 -2.44 7.96
C ASN A 240 17.59 -2.46 6.46
N GLN A 241 16.29 -2.31 6.15
CA GLN A 241 15.78 -2.27 4.79
C GLN A 241 15.02 -0.96 4.54
N VAL A 242 15.30 -0.30 3.41
CA VAL A 242 14.48 0.78 2.85
C VAL A 242 13.96 0.31 1.51
N VAL A 243 12.64 0.11 1.43
CA VAL A 243 11.97 -0.45 0.26
C VAL A 243 11.04 0.59 -0.34
N LEU A 244 11.32 1.00 -1.58
CA LEU A 244 10.55 1.97 -2.33
C LEU A 244 9.77 1.22 -3.43
N ILE A 245 8.44 1.19 -3.32
CA ILE A 245 7.56 0.45 -4.23
C ILE A 245 6.86 1.44 -5.16
N ALA A 246 7.00 1.27 -6.47
CA ALA A 246 6.44 2.17 -7.48
C ALA A 246 6.70 3.65 -7.14
N PRO A 247 7.95 4.06 -6.84
CA PRO A 247 8.22 5.38 -6.29
C PRO A 247 7.88 6.50 -7.28
N ASP A 248 7.02 7.41 -6.82
CA ASP A 248 6.67 8.64 -7.51
C ASP A 248 7.64 9.75 -7.12
N ILE A 249 8.88 9.58 -7.53
CA ILE A 249 10.01 10.50 -7.30
C ILE A 249 10.62 10.83 -8.66
N ASP A 250 10.97 12.08 -8.88
CA ASP A 250 11.81 12.46 -10.02
C ASP A 250 13.18 11.79 -9.92
N VAL A 251 13.60 11.08 -10.98
CA VAL A 251 14.86 10.32 -10.98
C VAL A 251 16.05 11.22 -10.74
N GLY A 252 16.10 12.39 -11.38
CA GLY A 252 17.22 13.33 -11.21
C GLY A 252 17.30 13.87 -9.77
N ILE A 253 16.16 14.08 -9.11
CA ILE A 253 16.12 14.47 -7.70
C ILE A 253 16.62 13.31 -6.81
N PHE A 254 16.16 12.09 -7.07
CA PHE A 254 16.63 10.93 -6.32
C PHE A 254 18.13 10.73 -6.46
N GLU A 255 18.66 10.82 -7.68
CA GLU A 255 20.10 10.70 -7.97
C GLU A 255 20.93 11.71 -7.18
N GLN A 256 20.47 12.96 -7.07
CA GLN A 256 21.17 14.00 -6.29
C GLN A 256 21.23 13.68 -4.81
N TYR A 257 20.17 13.09 -4.24
CA TYR A 257 20.13 12.77 -2.81
C TYR A 257 20.65 11.39 -2.46
N LEU A 258 20.75 10.48 -3.43
CA LEU A 258 21.18 9.10 -3.22
C LEU A 258 22.50 8.97 -2.47
N PRO A 259 23.59 9.70 -2.79
CA PRO A 259 24.85 9.61 -2.04
C PRO A 259 24.71 9.95 -0.57
N MET A 260 23.75 10.81 -0.22
CA MET A 260 23.47 11.24 1.16
C MET A 260 22.63 10.22 1.92
N ILE A 261 21.57 9.69 1.29
CA ILE A 261 20.59 8.81 1.96
C ILE A 261 20.99 7.33 1.93
N ARG A 262 21.76 6.90 0.95
CA ARG A 262 22.15 5.49 0.78
C ARG A 262 22.91 4.92 2.00
N PRO A 263 23.83 5.64 2.64
CA PRO A 263 24.52 5.16 3.84
C PRO A 263 23.61 4.88 5.03
N LEU A 264 22.43 5.51 5.08
CA LEU A 264 21.48 5.33 6.19
C LEU A 264 20.84 3.94 6.26
N ALA A 265 20.89 3.16 5.19
CA ALA A 265 20.30 1.84 5.14
C ALA A 265 21.33 0.76 4.82
N ARG A 266 21.22 -0.41 5.46
CA ARG A 266 22.03 -1.58 5.07
C ARG A 266 21.72 -1.97 3.64
N ASN A 267 20.45 -1.98 3.29
CA ASN A 267 19.99 -2.23 1.93
C ASN A 267 18.86 -1.26 1.52
N MET A 268 18.90 -0.84 0.25
CA MET A 268 17.87 -0.01 -0.37
C MET A 268 17.41 -0.69 -1.66
N THR A 269 16.11 -0.97 -1.75
CA THR A 269 15.50 -1.68 -2.89
C THR A 269 14.39 -0.84 -3.50
N VAL A 270 14.38 -0.74 -4.83
CA VAL A 270 13.38 -0.02 -5.62
C VAL A 270 12.66 -0.99 -6.53
N TYR A 271 11.34 -1.08 -6.42
CA TYR A 271 10.50 -1.86 -7.33
C TYR A 271 9.93 -0.97 -8.42
N VAL A 272 10.15 -1.35 -9.67
CA VAL A 272 9.80 -0.57 -10.87
C VAL A 272 8.96 -1.38 -11.84
N SER A 273 8.19 -0.69 -12.70
CA SER A 273 7.43 -1.34 -13.78
C SER A 273 7.20 -0.36 -14.92
N ASP A 274 7.23 -0.81 -16.17
CA ASP A 274 6.81 -0.06 -17.35
C ASP A 274 5.29 -0.06 -17.57
N ASN A 275 4.58 -0.92 -16.81
CA ASN A 275 3.13 -1.08 -16.89
C ASN A 275 2.36 -0.23 -15.86
N ASP A 276 3.02 0.74 -15.21
CA ASP A 276 2.46 1.57 -14.15
C ASP A 276 1.80 2.83 -14.73
N SER A 277 0.49 2.79 -14.93
CA SER A 277 -0.26 3.90 -15.54
C SER A 277 -0.29 5.19 -14.67
N PRO A 278 -0.44 5.15 -13.34
CA PRO A 278 -0.30 6.32 -12.48
C PRO A 278 1.04 7.02 -12.59
N LEU A 279 2.14 6.29 -12.63
CA LEU A 279 3.48 6.89 -12.79
C LEU A 279 3.68 7.49 -14.17
N ALA A 280 3.14 6.87 -15.23
CA ALA A 280 3.15 7.46 -16.57
C ALA A 280 2.37 8.78 -16.63
N LEU A 281 1.26 8.89 -15.90
CA LEU A 281 0.52 10.14 -15.75
C LEU A 281 1.32 11.17 -14.92
N SER A 282 1.93 10.76 -13.84
CA SER A 282 2.78 11.62 -13.01
C SER A 282 3.95 12.20 -13.81
N GLU A 283 4.61 11.40 -14.65
CA GLU A 283 5.65 11.87 -15.56
C GLU A 283 5.14 12.97 -16.50
N GLN A 284 3.95 12.81 -17.08
CA GLN A 284 3.35 13.83 -17.95
C GLN A 284 3.07 15.15 -17.22
N VAL A 285 2.70 15.09 -15.95
CA VAL A 285 2.43 16.26 -15.11
C VAL A 285 3.72 16.98 -14.71
N HIS A 286 4.76 16.24 -14.36
CA HIS A 286 6.01 16.81 -13.83
C HIS A 286 7.11 16.98 -14.89
N GLY A 287 6.97 16.35 -16.06
CA GLY A 287 7.89 16.51 -17.21
C GLY A 287 9.19 15.71 -17.12
N HIS A 288 9.34 14.84 -16.12
CA HIS A 288 10.54 14.02 -15.89
C HIS A 288 10.18 12.59 -15.53
N PRO A 289 11.00 11.57 -15.94
CA PRO A 289 10.79 10.18 -15.58
C PRO A 289 10.69 9.97 -14.07
N ARG A 290 9.80 9.06 -13.67
CA ARG A 290 9.62 8.70 -12.27
C ARG A 290 10.48 7.49 -11.91
N LEU A 291 11.07 7.49 -10.73
CA LEU A 291 11.95 6.41 -10.24
C LEU A 291 11.29 5.02 -10.28
N GLY A 292 9.95 4.94 -10.17
CA GLY A 292 9.20 3.69 -10.24
C GLY A 292 8.90 3.18 -11.64
N GLN A 293 9.28 3.92 -12.70
CA GLN A 293 9.17 3.46 -14.08
C GLN A 293 10.42 2.68 -14.48
N ALA A 294 10.25 1.52 -15.14
CA ALA A 294 11.37 0.80 -15.69
C ALA A 294 11.92 1.53 -16.93
N GLY A 295 13.25 1.54 -17.10
CA GLY A 295 13.89 2.18 -18.25
C GLY A 295 15.37 2.52 -18.05
N GLU A 296 16.00 3.05 -19.12
CA GLU A 296 17.42 3.40 -19.14
C GLU A 296 17.79 4.53 -18.14
N HIS A 297 16.82 5.35 -17.74
CA HIS A 297 17.01 6.43 -16.77
C HIS A 297 17.38 5.93 -15.35
N LEU A 298 17.28 4.62 -15.09
CA LEU A 298 17.71 3.99 -13.84
C LEU A 298 19.16 3.52 -13.87
N GLU A 299 19.84 3.61 -15.01
CA GLU A 299 21.24 3.28 -15.11
C GLU A 299 22.09 4.24 -14.29
N GLY A 300 23.07 3.73 -13.57
CA GLY A 300 23.96 4.56 -12.75
C GLY A 300 23.50 4.83 -11.32
N LEU A 301 22.30 4.39 -10.91
CA LEU A 301 21.86 4.47 -9.51
C LEU A 301 22.61 3.45 -8.63
N ASN A 302 23.85 3.76 -8.28
CA ASN A 302 24.74 2.86 -7.58
C ASN A 302 24.30 2.61 -6.12
N GLY A 303 24.45 1.35 -5.67
CA GLY A 303 24.16 0.95 -4.29
C GLY A 303 22.67 0.72 -4.00
N VAL A 304 21.82 0.77 -4.99
CA VAL A 304 20.38 0.47 -4.90
C VAL A 304 20.08 -0.80 -5.69
N GLU A 305 19.32 -1.73 -5.11
CA GLU A 305 18.78 -2.88 -5.84
C GLU A 305 17.52 -2.47 -6.60
N ILE A 306 17.52 -2.59 -7.93
CA ILE A 306 16.37 -2.26 -8.79
C ILE A 306 15.70 -3.55 -9.23
N ILE A 307 14.43 -3.71 -8.89
CA ILE A 307 13.63 -4.90 -9.20
C ILE A 307 12.56 -4.54 -10.23
N ASP A 308 12.78 -4.99 -11.46
CA ASP A 308 11.87 -4.77 -12.59
C ASP A 308 10.76 -5.82 -12.61
N LEU A 309 9.51 -5.35 -12.56
CA LEU A 309 8.28 -6.14 -12.55
C LEU A 309 7.56 -6.13 -13.90
N SER A 310 8.14 -5.56 -14.95
CA SER A 310 7.47 -5.33 -16.23
C SER A 310 6.98 -6.62 -16.91
N ASP A 311 7.65 -7.75 -16.67
CA ASP A 311 7.26 -9.06 -17.22
C ASP A 311 6.12 -9.73 -16.42
N ILE A 312 5.71 -9.17 -15.28
CA ILE A 312 4.64 -9.74 -14.47
C ILE A 312 3.28 -9.32 -15.04
N PRO A 313 2.37 -10.27 -15.33
CA PRO A 313 1.04 -9.95 -15.84
C PRO A 313 0.29 -9.00 -14.92
N ILE A 314 -0.25 -7.90 -15.47
CA ILE A 314 -1.04 -6.94 -14.72
C ILE A 314 -2.34 -7.59 -14.28
N ARG A 315 -2.50 -7.84 -12.97
CA ARG A 315 -3.75 -8.30 -12.36
C ARG A 315 -4.58 -7.17 -11.76
N VAL A 316 -3.99 -5.99 -11.59
CA VAL A 316 -4.63 -4.78 -11.06
C VAL A 316 -4.78 -3.78 -12.20
N PRO A 317 -5.96 -3.20 -12.44
CA PRO A 317 -6.21 -2.37 -13.63
C PRO A 317 -5.24 -1.20 -13.83
N SER A 318 -4.68 -0.65 -12.74
CA SER A 318 -3.70 0.44 -12.81
C SER A 318 -2.24 -0.01 -12.98
N GLY A 319 -1.93 -1.29 -12.71
CA GLY A 319 -0.55 -1.76 -12.63
C GLY A 319 0.28 -1.19 -11.48
N HIS A 320 -0.34 -0.49 -10.51
CA HIS A 320 0.36 0.33 -9.51
C HIS A 320 0.44 -0.28 -8.10
N VAL A 321 -0.50 -1.16 -7.73
CA VAL A 321 -0.59 -1.75 -6.38
C VAL A 321 -0.23 -3.24 -6.37
N TYR A 322 0.72 -3.64 -7.18
CA TYR A 322 1.14 -5.02 -7.36
C TYR A 322 1.63 -5.69 -6.06
N HIS A 323 2.23 -4.93 -5.16
CA HIS A 323 2.72 -5.41 -3.86
C HIS A 323 1.63 -5.92 -2.91
N LEU A 324 0.36 -5.59 -3.18
CA LEU A 324 -0.78 -6.05 -2.38
C LEU A 324 -1.48 -7.28 -2.99
N TYR A 325 -1.34 -7.49 -4.31
CA TYR A 325 -2.19 -8.42 -5.05
C TYR A 325 -1.43 -9.42 -5.94
N GLN A 326 -0.10 -9.35 -5.98
CA GLN A 326 0.75 -10.26 -6.74
C GLN A 326 1.57 -11.13 -5.79
N SER A 327 1.24 -12.41 -5.66
CA SER A 327 1.91 -13.32 -4.72
C SER A 327 3.42 -13.38 -4.93
N ILE A 328 3.87 -13.39 -6.19
CA ILE A 328 5.30 -13.45 -6.52
C ILE A 328 6.06 -12.20 -6.03
N VAL A 329 5.44 -11.02 -6.07
CA VAL A 329 6.03 -9.79 -5.52
C VAL A 329 6.08 -9.86 -3.99
N THR A 330 5.01 -10.39 -3.39
CA THR A 330 4.95 -10.60 -1.94
C THR A 330 6.00 -11.60 -1.47
N GLU A 331 6.20 -12.70 -2.20
CA GLU A 331 7.23 -13.72 -1.90
C GLU A 331 8.64 -13.12 -1.96
N ASP A 332 8.91 -12.26 -2.94
CA ASP A 332 10.18 -11.54 -3.03
C ASP A 332 10.37 -10.55 -1.86
N LEU A 333 9.31 -9.82 -1.49
CA LEU A 333 9.34 -8.93 -0.31
C LEU A 333 9.53 -9.69 1.01
N VAL A 334 9.00 -10.91 1.16
CA VAL A 334 9.23 -11.77 2.32
C VAL A 334 10.72 -12.12 2.44
N GLN A 335 11.36 -12.57 1.35
CA GLN A 335 12.79 -12.87 1.33
C GLN A 335 13.64 -11.63 1.68
N LEU A 336 13.23 -10.45 1.18
CA LEU A 336 13.92 -9.20 1.46
C LEU A 336 13.78 -8.77 2.94
N ILE A 337 12.56 -8.71 3.45
CA ILE A 337 12.26 -8.10 4.76
C ILE A 337 12.46 -9.08 5.91
N ASN A 338 12.01 -10.34 5.77
CA ASN A 338 12.06 -11.32 6.86
C ASN A 338 13.38 -12.09 6.88
N GLU A 339 13.95 -12.37 5.71
CA GLU A 339 15.15 -13.20 5.58
C GLU A 339 16.40 -12.35 5.32
N ASN A 340 16.26 -11.05 5.11
CA ASN A 340 17.33 -10.10 4.79
C ASN A 340 18.18 -10.55 3.57
N GLN A 341 17.56 -11.17 2.57
CA GLN A 341 18.25 -11.66 1.41
C GLN A 341 18.55 -10.53 0.41
N PRO A 342 19.81 -10.35 -0.01
CA PRO A 342 20.11 -9.45 -1.13
C PRO A 342 19.52 -9.99 -2.44
N ALA A 343 19.26 -9.12 -3.41
CA ALA A 343 18.63 -9.49 -4.68
C ALA A 343 19.30 -10.67 -5.38
N ALA A 344 20.62 -10.77 -5.31
CA ALA A 344 21.40 -11.88 -5.89
C ALA A 344 21.11 -13.28 -5.30
N ARG A 345 20.38 -13.35 -4.18
CA ARG A 345 20.01 -14.62 -3.51
C ARG A 345 18.52 -14.89 -3.49
N ARG A 346 17.69 -13.92 -3.89
CA ARG A 346 16.23 -14.07 -3.94
C ARG A 346 15.83 -14.95 -5.13
N THR A 347 14.96 -15.93 -4.87
CA THR A 347 14.75 -17.07 -5.78
C THR A 347 14.03 -16.72 -7.09
N SER A 348 13.18 -15.69 -7.08
CA SER A 348 12.40 -15.29 -8.26
C SER A 348 13.07 -14.18 -9.08
N LEU A 349 14.33 -13.84 -8.76
CA LEU A 349 15.03 -12.75 -9.42
C LEU A 349 16.10 -13.26 -10.37
N LYS A 350 16.12 -12.69 -11.58
CA LYS A 350 17.19 -12.87 -12.56
C LYS A 350 17.95 -11.57 -12.75
N GLN A 351 19.26 -11.60 -12.57
CA GLN A 351 20.10 -10.43 -12.81
C GLN A 351 20.11 -10.05 -14.29
N VAL A 352 19.86 -8.78 -14.60
CA VAL A 352 19.84 -8.22 -15.96
C VAL A 352 20.83 -7.06 -16.14
N GLY A 353 21.35 -6.50 -15.06
CA GLY A 353 22.35 -5.43 -15.03
C GLY A 353 23.21 -5.51 -13.76
N GLU A 354 24.08 -4.54 -13.52
CA GLU A 354 25.00 -4.55 -12.37
C GLU A 354 24.22 -4.55 -11.04
N ASN A 355 23.19 -3.71 -10.93
CA ASN A 355 22.31 -3.57 -9.75
C ASN A 355 20.84 -3.71 -10.12
N GLN A 356 20.54 -4.37 -11.23
CA GLN A 356 19.21 -4.54 -11.79
C GLN A 356 18.84 -6.01 -11.89
N TRP A 357 17.68 -6.35 -11.41
CA TRP A 357 17.09 -7.68 -11.46
C TRP A 357 15.67 -7.61 -12.04
N ARG A 358 15.27 -8.68 -12.70
CA ARG A 358 13.93 -8.87 -13.22
C ARG A 358 13.23 -9.96 -12.45
N LEU A 359 12.03 -9.68 -11.99
CA LEU A 359 11.19 -10.69 -11.35
C LEU A 359 10.57 -11.59 -12.42
N GLN A 360 10.73 -12.89 -12.28
CA GLN A 360 10.25 -13.89 -13.24
C GLN A 360 9.34 -14.88 -12.54
N GLN A 361 8.19 -15.18 -13.15
CA GLN A 361 7.40 -16.33 -12.71
C GLN A 361 8.25 -17.60 -12.91
N ALA A 362 8.24 -18.50 -11.91
CA ALA A 362 8.79 -19.82 -12.09
C ALA A 362 8.08 -20.46 -13.31
N GLU A 363 8.86 -20.98 -14.27
CA GLU A 363 8.30 -21.78 -15.36
C GLU A 363 7.52 -22.94 -14.71
N ALA A 364 6.23 -23.03 -15.02
CA ALA A 364 5.44 -24.19 -14.61
C ALA A 364 6.01 -25.43 -15.32
N GLU A 365 6.64 -26.34 -14.54
CA GLU A 365 7.10 -27.64 -15.03
C GLU A 365 5.93 -28.51 -15.49
#